data_40c41adf8de873aeb46498cbbaec7733
#
_entry.id   40c41adf8de873aeb46498cbbaec7733
#
_cell.length_a   1.000
_cell.length_b   1.000
_cell.length_c   1.000
_cell.angle_alpha   90.00
_cell.angle_beta   90.00
_cell.angle_gamma   90.00
#
_symmetry.space_group_name_H-M   'P 1'
#
loop_
_entity.id
_entity.type
_entity.pdbx_description
1 polymer ?
#
loop_
_entity_poly.entity_id
_entity_poly.type
_entity_poly.pdbx_seq_one_letter_code
_entity_poly.pdbx_strand_id
1 'polypeptide(L)'
;MIQTIESSVAQSCEELYVRANAMYLEGKLLQVPLELANCINSGYETEAKQTAARRLVILSYLYSDKLPEAEEEMLNLLREYPEYKPANSDPAELKKLYEKFRTRPIMTFGLLAGLTYNQAFIDQTYGVGKESLHQSVQYNPKVNFKVGVSFSYLISKKIQINLSPTYENVSFETVERPLSFSTTTMTENQSWLHVPLTLRWIIAPNTKLKPFIGAGGAMRYLLSSTIEGTQSFDESDIADIEPSPIDIKDQRKEMLYEATAQVGFQVKTRMTHWDIYATYTYALSSFNKPNNRFDNPDLIFNYGFIDNDTRLNILALNIVFSYDLYKPKVLRKYKNID
;
A
#
# COMPACT_ATOMS: atom_id res chain seq x y z
N MET A 1 -0.25 -36.11 -28.09
CA MET A 1 0.91 -35.98 -29.02
C MET A 1 1.72 -34.71 -28.86
N ILE A 2 1.32 -33.76 -27.99
CA ILE A 2 2.03 -32.48 -27.73
C ILE A 2 3.09 -32.64 -26.59
N GLN A 3 2.87 -33.53 -25.62
CA GLN A 3 3.80 -33.71 -24.48
C GLN A 3 5.15 -34.36 -24.84
N THR A 4 5.21 -35.13 -25.93
CA THR A 4 6.46 -35.81 -26.37
C THR A 4 7.46 -34.87 -27.07
N ILE A 5 6.99 -33.75 -27.64
CA ILE A 5 7.88 -32.80 -28.34
C ILE A 5 8.57 -31.88 -27.34
N GLU A 6 7.88 -31.44 -26.27
CA GLU A 6 8.50 -30.59 -25.24
C GLU A 6 9.58 -31.32 -24.43
N SER A 7 9.39 -32.59 -24.11
CA SER A 7 10.41 -33.36 -23.39
C SER A 7 11.68 -33.63 -24.23
N SER A 8 11.56 -33.76 -25.54
CA SER A 8 12.72 -33.99 -26.42
C SER A 8 13.55 -32.69 -26.61
N VAL A 9 12.91 -31.52 -26.68
CA VAL A 9 13.59 -30.22 -26.75
C VAL A 9 14.30 -29.91 -25.43
N ALA A 10 13.70 -30.20 -24.30
CA ALA A 10 14.29 -29.97 -22.99
C ALA A 10 15.52 -30.86 -22.74
N GLN A 11 15.49 -32.13 -23.10
CA GLN A 11 16.66 -33.02 -23.04
C GLN A 11 17.81 -32.51 -23.92
N SER A 12 17.51 -32.06 -25.13
CA SER A 12 18.49 -31.45 -26.06
C SER A 12 19.17 -30.22 -25.44
N CYS A 13 18.43 -29.33 -24.76
CA CYS A 13 19.01 -28.13 -24.14
C CYS A 13 19.89 -28.44 -22.93
N GLU A 14 19.62 -29.50 -22.19
CA GLU A 14 20.46 -29.94 -21.07
C GLU A 14 21.81 -30.47 -21.57
N GLU A 15 21.79 -31.30 -22.63
CA GLU A 15 23.01 -31.79 -23.27
C GLU A 15 23.85 -30.65 -23.86
N LEU A 16 23.18 -29.66 -24.49
CA LEU A 16 23.84 -28.46 -25.01
C LEU A 16 24.47 -27.61 -23.90
N TYR A 17 23.80 -27.49 -22.75
CA TYR A 17 24.37 -26.79 -21.59
C TYR A 17 25.63 -27.50 -21.05
N VAL A 18 25.60 -28.81 -20.90
CA VAL A 18 26.77 -29.59 -20.46
C VAL A 18 27.93 -29.41 -21.43
N ARG A 19 27.69 -29.48 -22.75
CA ARG A 19 28.70 -29.27 -23.79
C ARG A 19 29.24 -27.84 -23.77
N ALA A 20 28.39 -26.83 -23.65
CA ALA A 20 28.78 -25.44 -23.54
C ALA A 20 29.64 -25.16 -22.30
N ASN A 21 29.32 -25.82 -21.17
CA ASN A 21 30.11 -25.74 -19.96
C ASN A 21 31.51 -26.37 -20.13
N ALA A 22 31.60 -27.51 -20.84
CA ALA A 22 32.87 -28.10 -21.20
C ALA A 22 33.71 -27.17 -22.10
N MET A 23 33.11 -26.55 -23.12
CA MET A 23 33.75 -25.54 -23.98
C MET A 23 34.28 -24.34 -23.18
N TYR A 24 33.50 -23.86 -22.19
CA TYR A 24 33.92 -22.80 -21.28
C TYR A 24 35.19 -23.21 -20.49
N LEU A 25 35.23 -24.40 -19.95
CA LEU A 25 36.38 -24.92 -19.21
C LEU A 25 37.62 -25.16 -20.09
N GLU A 26 37.41 -25.48 -21.38
CA GLU A 26 38.46 -25.61 -22.37
C GLU A 26 38.96 -24.27 -22.90
N GLY A 27 38.37 -23.13 -22.50
CA GLY A 27 38.73 -21.80 -22.98
C GLY A 27 38.18 -21.44 -24.36
N LYS A 28 37.25 -22.24 -24.92
CA LYS A 28 36.54 -21.96 -26.18
C LYS A 28 35.38 -20.97 -25.99
N LEU A 29 35.67 -19.84 -25.36
CA LEU A 29 34.67 -18.93 -24.78
C LEU A 29 33.68 -18.38 -25.82
N LEU A 30 34.12 -18.04 -27.02
CA LEU A 30 33.26 -17.46 -28.08
C LEU A 30 32.30 -18.48 -28.70
N GLN A 31 32.51 -19.77 -28.49
CA GLN A 31 31.59 -20.81 -28.97
C GLN A 31 30.39 -21.03 -28.02
N VAL A 32 30.54 -20.72 -26.73
CA VAL A 32 29.52 -20.91 -25.72
C VAL A 32 28.21 -20.14 -26.04
N PRO A 33 28.21 -18.84 -26.40
CA PRO A 33 27.00 -18.14 -26.78
C PRO A 33 26.32 -18.74 -27.99
N LEU A 34 27.08 -19.20 -28.99
CA LEU A 34 26.51 -19.80 -30.20
C LEU A 34 25.80 -21.13 -29.90
N GLU A 35 26.41 -21.95 -29.04
CA GLU A 35 25.87 -23.25 -28.61
C GLU A 35 24.57 -23.11 -27.83
N LEU A 36 24.44 -22.08 -26.99
CA LEU A 36 23.30 -21.89 -26.11
C LEU A 36 22.21 -20.97 -26.71
N ALA A 37 22.46 -20.30 -27.84
CA ALA A 37 21.55 -19.29 -28.40
C ALA A 37 20.13 -19.83 -28.62
N ASN A 38 19.99 -20.98 -29.23
CA ASN A 38 18.68 -21.59 -29.52
C ASN A 38 17.93 -21.95 -28.24
N CYS A 39 18.62 -22.55 -27.25
CA CYS A 39 17.99 -22.93 -25.98
C CYS A 39 17.62 -21.74 -25.11
N ILE A 40 18.43 -20.68 -25.13
CA ILE A 40 18.09 -19.43 -24.40
C ILE A 40 16.87 -18.77 -25.01
N ASN A 41 16.71 -18.79 -26.34
CA ASN A 41 15.57 -18.19 -27.03
C ASN A 41 14.29 -19.04 -26.95
N SER A 42 14.40 -20.37 -26.97
CA SER A 42 13.25 -21.27 -26.83
C SER A 42 12.81 -21.44 -25.38
N GLY A 43 13.69 -21.14 -24.42
CA GLY A 43 13.46 -21.29 -22.99
C GLY A 43 13.82 -22.67 -22.44
N TYR A 44 14.34 -22.70 -21.20
CA TYR A 44 14.54 -23.92 -20.42
C TYR A 44 13.31 -24.23 -19.57
N GLU A 45 13.15 -25.49 -19.18
CA GLU A 45 12.02 -25.92 -18.34
C GLU A 45 11.91 -25.16 -17.01
N THR A 46 13.04 -24.73 -16.47
CA THR A 46 13.09 -24.06 -15.16
C THR A 46 13.87 -22.75 -15.22
N GLU A 47 13.43 -21.77 -14.43
CA GLU A 47 14.11 -20.49 -14.22
C GLU A 47 15.59 -20.67 -13.82
N ALA A 48 15.87 -21.68 -12.98
CA ALA A 48 17.23 -21.96 -12.52
C ALA A 48 18.16 -22.38 -13.68
N LYS A 49 17.70 -23.24 -14.60
CA LYS A 49 18.46 -23.67 -15.77
C LYS A 49 18.62 -22.52 -16.76
N GLN A 50 17.58 -21.72 -17.01
CA GLN A 50 17.63 -20.55 -17.89
C GLN A 50 18.64 -19.51 -17.38
N THR A 51 18.59 -19.19 -16.08
CA THR A 51 19.53 -18.25 -15.48
C THR A 51 20.97 -18.78 -15.46
N ALA A 52 21.18 -20.08 -15.28
CA ALA A 52 22.48 -20.71 -15.36
C ALA A 52 23.09 -20.63 -16.78
N ALA A 53 22.29 -20.89 -17.83
CA ALA A 53 22.73 -20.78 -19.21
C ALA A 53 23.11 -19.34 -19.58
N ARG A 54 22.25 -18.35 -19.27
CA ARG A 54 22.56 -16.91 -19.51
C ARG A 54 23.80 -16.47 -18.73
N ARG A 55 23.94 -16.92 -17.48
CA ARG A 55 25.11 -16.64 -16.66
C ARG A 55 26.39 -17.17 -17.31
N LEU A 56 26.38 -18.37 -17.87
CA LEU A 56 27.53 -18.99 -18.55
C LEU A 56 27.90 -18.14 -19.79
N VAL A 57 26.94 -17.67 -20.56
CA VAL A 57 27.15 -16.76 -21.70
C VAL A 57 27.77 -15.45 -21.25
N ILE A 58 27.25 -14.82 -20.19
CA ILE A 58 27.81 -13.57 -19.65
C ILE A 58 29.27 -13.75 -19.22
N LEU A 59 29.58 -14.85 -18.50
CA LEU A 59 30.95 -15.17 -18.10
C LEU A 59 31.87 -15.38 -19.30
N SER A 60 31.40 -16.05 -20.35
CA SER A 60 32.14 -16.26 -21.57
C SER A 60 32.50 -14.95 -22.28
N TYR A 61 31.57 -14.00 -22.35
CA TYR A 61 31.83 -12.67 -22.88
C TYR A 61 32.81 -11.87 -22.00
N LEU A 62 32.65 -11.91 -20.66
CA LEU A 62 33.55 -11.22 -19.73
C LEU A 62 35.01 -11.69 -19.87
N TYR A 63 35.25 -13.00 -19.98
CA TYR A 63 36.58 -13.57 -20.08
C TYR A 63 37.13 -13.55 -21.52
N SER A 64 36.30 -13.19 -22.52
CA SER A 64 36.72 -12.91 -23.89
C SER A 64 36.94 -11.42 -24.18
N ASP A 65 36.93 -10.57 -23.14
CA ASP A 65 37.08 -9.11 -23.24
C ASP A 65 35.99 -8.44 -24.10
N LYS A 66 34.79 -9.06 -24.15
CA LYS A 66 33.62 -8.57 -24.86
C LYS A 66 32.61 -7.96 -23.87
N LEU A 67 33.02 -6.82 -23.28
CA LEU A 67 32.24 -6.16 -22.23
C LEU A 67 30.86 -5.65 -22.71
N PRO A 68 30.70 -5.05 -23.91
CA PRO A 68 29.40 -4.60 -24.40
C PRO A 68 28.38 -5.74 -24.51
N GLU A 69 28.80 -6.90 -25.06
CA GLU A 69 27.98 -8.09 -25.22
C GLU A 69 27.60 -8.69 -23.85
N ALA A 70 28.55 -8.68 -22.89
CA ALA A 70 28.27 -9.09 -21.51
C ALA A 70 27.26 -8.17 -20.82
N GLU A 71 27.32 -6.86 -21.06
CA GLU A 71 26.36 -5.88 -20.52
C GLU A 71 24.98 -6.06 -21.13
N GLU A 72 24.88 -6.31 -22.44
CA GLU A 72 23.62 -6.55 -23.11
C GLU A 72 22.94 -7.83 -22.59
N GLU A 73 23.70 -8.92 -22.48
CA GLU A 73 23.15 -10.20 -21.99
C GLU A 73 22.78 -10.12 -20.50
N MET A 74 23.55 -9.41 -19.69
CA MET A 74 23.18 -9.12 -18.29
C MET A 74 21.87 -8.30 -18.22
N LEU A 75 21.70 -7.32 -19.11
CA LEU A 75 20.46 -6.55 -19.17
C LEU A 75 19.27 -7.42 -19.57
N ASN A 76 19.44 -8.33 -20.53
CA ASN A 76 18.42 -9.31 -20.94
C ASN A 76 18.06 -10.26 -19.80
N LEU A 77 19.05 -10.80 -19.11
CA LEU A 77 18.86 -11.63 -17.91
C LEU A 77 18.05 -10.87 -16.84
N LEU A 78 18.37 -9.62 -16.55
CA LEU A 78 17.69 -8.83 -15.55
C LEU A 78 16.29 -8.36 -15.98
N ARG A 79 16.01 -8.26 -17.28
CA ARG A 79 14.65 -7.97 -17.79
C ARG A 79 13.73 -9.16 -17.64
N GLU A 80 14.23 -10.35 -17.91
CA GLU A 80 13.47 -11.61 -17.80
C GLU A 80 13.36 -12.06 -16.33
N TYR A 81 14.47 -11.95 -15.58
CA TYR A 81 14.55 -12.32 -14.15
C TYR A 81 15.02 -11.14 -13.28
N PRO A 82 14.14 -10.17 -12.99
CA PRO A 82 14.53 -8.95 -12.27
C PRO A 82 15.09 -9.17 -10.87
N GLU A 83 14.81 -10.32 -10.28
CA GLU A 83 15.26 -10.71 -8.94
C GLU A 83 16.56 -11.52 -8.93
N TYR A 84 17.13 -11.80 -10.11
CA TYR A 84 18.41 -12.48 -10.20
C TYR A 84 19.48 -11.76 -9.37
N LYS A 85 20.24 -12.55 -8.64
CA LYS A 85 21.41 -12.09 -7.88
C LYS A 85 22.55 -13.07 -8.10
N PRO A 86 23.77 -12.59 -8.36
CA PRO A 86 24.94 -13.44 -8.39
C PRO A 86 25.11 -14.18 -7.06
N ALA A 87 25.50 -15.46 -7.12
CA ALA A 87 25.78 -16.24 -5.93
C ALA A 87 27.06 -15.76 -5.24
N ASN A 88 27.24 -16.12 -3.97
CA ASN A 88 28.47 -15.79 -3.24
C ASN A 88 29.73 -16.43 -3.86
N SER A 89 29.56 -17.58 -4.51
CA SER A 89 30.60 -18.34 -5.22
C SER A 89 30.91 -17.78 -6.61
N ASP A 90 30.13 -16.83 -7.14
CA ASP A 90 30.36 -16.27 -8.47
C ASP A 90 31.61 -15.40 -8.53
N PRO A 91 32.28 -15.34 -9.71
CA PRO A 91 33.44 -14.50 -9.93
C PRO A 91 33.21 -13.03 -9.63
N ALA A 92 34.25 -12.33 -9.20
CA ALA A 92 34.20 -10.92 -8.85
C ALA A 92 33.80 -10.03 -10.04
N GLU A 93 34.21 -10.41 -11.25
CA GLU A 93 33.91 -9.73 -12.52
C GLU A 93 32.39 -9.70 -12.78
N LEU A 94 31.71 -10.84 -12.58
CA LEU A 94 30.24 -10.94 -12.72
C LEU A 94 29.52 -10.06 -11.69
N LYS A 95 30.01 -10.04 -10.46
CA LYS A 95 29.44 -9.18 -9.38
C LYS A 95 29.64 -7.69 -9.70
N LYS A 96 30.82 -7.31 -10.18
CA LYS A 96 31.08 -5.93 -10.62
C LYS A 96 30.19 -5.53 -11.81
N LEU A 97 30.01 -6.43 -12.78
CA LEU A 97 29.08 -6.19 -13.88
C LEU A 97 27.64 -5.99 -13.38
N TYR A 98 27.16 -6.89 -12.52
CA TYR A 98 25.81 -6.81 -11.93
C TYR A 98 25.58 -5.47 -11.19
N GLU A 99 26.58 -4.95 -10.48
CA GLU A 99 26.50 -3.67 -9.76
C GLU A 99 26.32 -2.45 -10.67
N LYS A 100 26.67 -2.56 -11.96
CA LYS A 100 26.41 -1.50 -12.94
C LYS A 100 24.92 -1.28 -13.21
N PHE A 101 24.06 -2.24 -12.87
CA PHE A 101 22.64 -2.20 -13.19
C PHE A 101 21.77 -1.83 -11.99
N ARG A 102 20.62 -1.21 -12.28
CA ARG A 102 19.58 -1.03 -11.30
C ARG A 102 18.73 -2.29 -11.22
N THR A 103 18.77 -2.95 -10.07
CA THR A 103 18.11 -4.24 -9.79
C THR A 103 16.99 -4.12 -8.73
N ARG A 104 16.54 -2.88 -8.44
CA ARG A 104 15.43 -2.61 -7.51
C ARG A 104 14.17 -2.24 -8.29
N PRO A 105 12.97 -2.52 -7.75
CA PRO A 105 11.74 -2.01 -8.32
C PRO A 105 11.74 -0.48 -8.34
N ILE A 106 11.03 0.11 -9.29
CA ILE A 106 10.83 1.56 -9.39
C ILE A 106 9.53 1.96 -8.74
N MET A 107 8.50 1.20 -9.05
CA MET A 107 7.14 1.44 -8.62
C MET A 107 6.55 0.14 -8.10
N THR A 108 5.60 0.27 -7.21
CA THR A 108 4.76 -0.85 -6.79
C THR A 108 3.30 -0.45 -6.89
N PHE A 109 2.48 -1.41 -7.18
CA PHE A 109 1.04 -1.28 -7.24
C PHE A 109 0.41 -2.38 -6.39
N GLY A 110 -0.57 -2.04 -5.54
CA GLY A 110 -1.16 -3.00 -4.63
C GLY A 110 -2.63 -2.75 -4.34
N LEU A 111 -3.26 -3.77 -3.77
CA LEU A 111 -4.60 -3.73 -3.20
C LEU A 111 -4.49 -3.55 -1.69
N LEU A 112 -5.30 -2.66 -1.14
CA LEU A 112 -5.32 -2.29 0.26
C LEU A 112 -6.65 -2.68 0.89
N ALA A 113 -6.58 -3.31 2.07
CA ALA A 113 -7.70 -3.48 2.98
C ALA A 113 -7.27 -3.09 4.40
N GLY A 114 -8.18 -2.58 5.19
CA GLY A 114 -7.87 -2.18 6.55
C GLY A 114 -9.11 -2.06 7.44
N LEU A 115 -8.83 -2.04 8.74
CA LEU A 115 -9.79 -1.74 9.79
C LEU A 115 -9.46 -0.37 10.38
N THR A 116 -10.50 0.41 10.69
CA THR A 116 -10.36 1.74 11.27
C THR A 116 -11.11 1.82 12.61
N TYR A 117 -10.50 2.54 13.53
CA TYR A 117 -11.09 2.87 14.84
C TYR A 117 -11.11 4.39 14.98
N ASN A 118 -12.30 4.97 15.11
CA ASN A 118 -12.51 6.39 15.07
C ASN A 118 -12.56 6.96 16.50
N GLN A 119 -11.85 8.05 16.72
CA GLN A 119 -11.87 8.79 17.97
C GLN A 119 -12.43 10.19 17.71
N ALA A 120 -13.58 10.49 18.29
CA ALA A 120 -14.20 11.80 18.20
C ALA A 120 -13.66 12.72 19.30
N PHE A 121 -13.29 13.95 18.92
CA PHE A 121 -12.87 15.00 19.84
C PHE A 121 -13.76 16.22 19.62
N ILE A 122 -14.40 16.67 20.71
CA ILE A 122 -15.25 17.85 20.69
C ILE A 122 -14.35 19.09 20.81
N ASP A 123 -14.39 19.94 19.80
CA ASP A 123 -13.67 21.23 19.81
C ASP A 123 -14.53 22.30 20.51
N GLN A 124 -15.83 22.29 20.24
CA GLN A 124 -16.77 23.23 20.83
C GLN A 124 -18.17 22.58 20.94
N THR A 125 -18.81 22.79 22.09
CA THR A 125 -20.18 22.37 22.35
C THR A 125 -21.18 23.44 22.03
N TYR A 126 -22.37 23.04 21.55
CA TYR A 126 -23.48 23.92 21.23
C TYR A 126 -24.78 23.38 21.86
N GLY A 127 -25.70 24.28 22.20
CA GLY A 127 -26.97 24.00 22.79
C GLY A 127 -27.19 24.67 24.15
N VAL A 128 -28.45 24.84 24.56
CA VAL A 128 -28.81 25.51 25.81
C VAL A 128 -28.38 24.66 27.00
N GLY A 129 -27.64 25.29 27.94
CA GLY A 129 -27.18 24.60 29.16
C GLY A 129 -25.98 23.66 29.01
N LYS A 130 -25.37 23.55 27.82
CA LYS A 130 -24.29 22.62 27.56
C LYS A 130 -22.92 22.99 28.16
N GLU A 131 -22.73 24.20 28.70
CA GLU A 131 -21.46 24.56 29.39
C GLU A 131 -21.19 23.69 30.63
N SER A 132 -22.24 23.23 31.31
CA SER A 132 -22.14 22.29 32.44
C SER A 132 -22.21 20.81 32.01
N LEU A 133 -22.53 20.51 30.75
CA LEU A 133 -22.88 19.18 30.23
C LEU A 133 -21.70 18.48 29.50
N HIS A 134 -20.47 19.00 29.55
CA HIS A 134 -19.29 18.30 29.01
C HIS A 134 -19.15 16.85 29.52
N GLN A 135 -19.78 16.52 30.66
CA GLN A 135 -19.77 15.18 31.23
C GLN A 135 -20.90 14.28 30.74
N SER A 136 -21.91 14.79 30.00
CA SER A 136 -23.08 14.03 29.58
C SER A 136 -23.07 13.56 28.12
N VAL A 137 -22.12 14.02 27.31
CA VAL A 137 -21.97 13.57 25.91
C VAL A 137 -20.89 12.53 25.82
N GLN A 138 -21.29 11.30 25.44
CA GLN A 138 -20.38 10.18 25.23
C GLN A 138 -20.31 9.84 23.75
N TYR A 139 -19.09 9.77 23.20
CA TYR A 139 -18.83 9.28 21.85
C TYR A 139 -18.32 7.85 21.92
N ASN A 140 -19.08 6.92 21.38
CA ASN A 140 -18.74 5.52 21.31
C ASN A 140 -18.15 5.21 19.92
N PRO A 141 -16.84 4.96 19.83
CA PRO A 141 -16.21 4.62 18.55
C PRO A 141 -16.67 3.23 18.08
N LYS A 142 -16.87 3.10 16.78
CA LYS A 142 -17.14 1.80 16.12
C LYS A 142 -15.92 1.39 15.29
N VAL A 143 -15.73 0.07 15.15
CA VAL A 143 -14.74 -0.47 14.23
C VAL A 143 -15.34 -0.48 12.83
N ASN A 144 -14.63 0.10 11.89
CA ASN A 144 -15.06 0.24 10.50
C ASN A 144 -14.02 -0.35 9.56
N PHE A 145 -14.32 -0.37 8.27
CA PHE A 145 -13.41 -0.91 7.25
C PHE A 145 -13.06 0.13 6.19
N LYS A 146 -11.94 -0.13 5.54
CA LYS A 146 -11.52 0.59 4.34
C LYS A 146 -10.94 -0.35 3.31
N VAL A 147 -11.14 -0.01 2.04
CA VAL A 147 -10.59 -0.73 0.90
C VAL A 147 -10.09 0.24 -0.14
N GLY A 148 -9.06 -0.13 -0.89
CA GLY A 148 -8.53 0.74 -1.91
C GLY A 148 -7.32 0.18 -2.62
N VAL A 149 -6.55 1.08 -3.22
CA VAL A 149 -5.33 0.75 -3.97
C VAL A 149 -4.14 1.51 -3.40
N SER A 150 -2.96 0.97 -3.60
CA SER A 150 -1.72 1.58 -3.13
C SER A 150 -0.72 1.67 -4.26
N PHE A 151 -0.16 2.86 -4.46
CA PHE A 151 0.89 3.14 -5.43
C PHE A 151 2.11 3.63 -4.67
N SER A 152 3.27 3.03 -4.93
CA SER A 152 4.50 3.51 -4.33
C SER A 152 5.56 3.74 -5.39
N TYR A 153 6.32 4.83 -5.22
CA TYR A 153 7.48 5.17 -6.02
C TYR A 153 8.74 5.14 -5.16
N LEU A 154 9.70 4.29 -5.55
CA LEU A 154 10.94 4.09 -4.80
C LEU A 154 12.02 5.08 -5.27
N ILE A 155 12.18 6.19 -4.53
CA ILE A 155 13.24 7.18 -4.79
C ILE A 155 14.62 6.55 -4.55
N SER A 156 14.76 5.82 -3.44
CA SER A 156 16.00 5.14 -3.07
C SER A 156 15.73 3.77 -2.46
N LYS A 157 16.76 3.04 -2.03
CA LYS A 157 16.58 1.80 -1.26
C LYS A 157 15.88 2.03 0.09
N LYS A 158 15.95 3.26 0.62
CA LYS A 158 15.44 3.62 1.95
C LYS A 158 14.23 4.56 1.91
N ILE A 159 13.97 5.23 0.80
CA ILE A 159 12.95 6.28 0.70
C ILE A 159 11.94 5.92 -0.37
N GLN A 160 10.66 5.99 -0.01
CA GLN A 160 9.52 5.66 -0.86
C GLN A 160 8.43 6.71 -0.67
N ILE A 161 7.84 7.18 -1.75
CA ILE A 161 6.60 7.95 -1.74
C ILE A 161 5.46 6.96 -1.95
N ASN A 162 4.42 7.05 -1.12
CA ASN A 162 3.25 6.20 -1.21
C ASN A 162 1.97 7.05 -1.30
N LEU A 163 1.13 6.73 -2.27
CA LEU A 163 -0.22 7.26 -2.48
C LEU A 163 -1.20 6.11 -2.36
N SER A 164 -2.19 6.21 -1.47
CA SER A 164 -3.10 5.09 -1.18
C SER A 164 -4.57 5.53 -1.12
N PRO A 165 -5.20 5.87 -2.25
CA PRO A 165 -6.62 6.19 -2.26
C PRO A 165 -7.46 5.01 -1.78
N THR A 166 -8.35 5.29 -0.81
CA THR A 166 -9.24 4.31 -0.18
C THR A 166 -10.66 4.82 -0.06
N TYR A 167 -11.62 3.95 -0.23
CA TYR A 167 -12.98 4.13 0.25
C TYR A 167 -13.01 3.72 1.72
N GLU A 168 -13.53 4.59 2.58
CA GLU A 168 -13.66 4.37 4.02
C GLU A 168 -15.11 4.56 4.47
N ASN A 169 -15.61 3.61 5.23
CA ASN A 169 -16.81 3.79 6.02
C ASN A 169 -16.41 4.23 7.42
N VAL A 170 -17.08 5.25 7.96
CA VAL A 170 -16.84 5.81 9.29
C VAL A 170 -18.17 5.86 10.02
N SER A 171 -18.31 5.10 11.10
CA SER A 171 -19.49 5.08 11.94
C SER A 171 -19.12 5.36 13.38
N PHE A 172 -19.89 6.16 14.06
CA PHE A 172 -19.76 6.45 15.48
C PHE A 172 -21.12 6.73 16.10
N GLU A 173 -21.21 6.56 17.41
CA GLU A 173 -22.42 6.76 18.18
C GLU A 173 -22.20 7.89 19.19
N THR A 174 -23.18 8.77 19.30
CA THR A 174 -23.23 9.83 20.29
C THR A 174 -24.39 9.56 21.23
N VAL A 175 -24.10 9.50 22.52
CA VAL A 175 -25.16 9.35 23.56
C VAL A 175 -25.18 10.63 24.39
N GLU A 176 -26.35 11.26 24.44
CA GLU A 176 -26.59 12.49 25.19
C GLU A 176 -27.74 12.31 26.15
N ARG A 177 -27.62 12.92 27.33
CA ARG A 177 -28.70 13.06 28.32
C ARG A 177 -28.99 14.54 28.57
N PRO A 178 -29.63 15.25 27.64
CA PRO A 178 -29.84 16.68 27.76
C PRO A 178 -30.76 17.05 28.93
N LEU A 179 -31.67 16.16 29.25
CA LEU A 179 -32.59 16.27 30.37
C LEU A 179 -32.51 14.99 31.19
N SER A 180 -32.71 15.07 32.50
CA SER A 180 -32.51 13.94 33.40
C SER A 180 -33.50 12.76 33.18
N PHE A 181 -34.54 12.97 32.37
CA PHE A 181 -35.62 12.02 32.10
C PHE A 181 -35.59 11.42 30.67
N SER A 182 -34.61 11.81 29.84
CA SER A 182 -34.51 11.25 28.48
C SER A 182 -33.07 10.98 28.07
N THR A 183 -32.86 9.96 27.25
CA THR A 183 -31.59 9.59 26.66
C THR A 183 -31.73 9.64 25.12
N THR A 184 -30.91 10.44 24.46
CA THR A 184 -30.84 10.54 23.00
C THR A 184 -29.58 9.82 22.51
N THR A 185 -29.75 8.83 21.65
CA THR A 185 -28.66 8.09 21.01
C THR A 185 -28.67 8.37 19.52
N MET A 186 -27.61 8.90 19.00
CA MET A 186 -27.41 9.22 17.58
C MET A 186 -26.29 8.38 16.99
N THR A 187 -26.58 7.62 15.94
CA THR A 187 -25.58 6.89 15.16
C THR A 187 -25.37 7.59 13.84
N GLU A 188 -24.18 8.12 13.62
CA GLU A 188 -23.80 8.72 12.35
C GLU A 188 -22.96 7.75 11.51
N ASN A 189 -23.34 7.61 10.23
CA ASN A 189 -22.67 6.79 9.23
C ASN A 189 -22.19 7.68 8.08
N GLN A 190 -20.90 7.71 7.85
CA GLN A 190 -20.26 8.51 6.82
C GLN A 190 -19.50 7.61 5.84
N SER A 191 -19.53 7.97 4.56
CA SER A 191 -18.69 7.34 3.52
C SER A 191 -17.74 8.37 2.94
N TRP A 192 -16.44 8.01 2.87
CA TRP A 192 -15.38 8.91 2.47
C TRP A 192 -14.49 8.32 1.38
N LEU A 193 -14.03 9.17 0.48
CA LEU A 193 -12.84 8.92 -0.33
C LEU A 193 -11.64 9.56 0.37
N HIS A 194 -10.73 8.73 0.89
CA HIS A 194 -9.54 9.17 1.61
C HIS A 194 -8.29 8.96 0.77
N VAL A 195 -7.50 10.01 0.58
CA VAL A 195 -6.33 10.02 -0.32
C VAL A 195 -5.09 10.49 0.44
N PRO A 196 -4.39 9.59 1.16
CA PRO A 196 -3.14 9.88 1.84
C PRO A 196 -1.95 9.87 0.89
N LEU A 197 -1.07 10.86 1.02
CA LEU A 197 0.24 10.92 0.39
C LEU A 197 1.30 10.94 1.49
N THR A 198 2.14 9.90 1.53
CA THR A 198 3.12 9.71 2.60
C THR A 198 4.52 9.46 2.08
N LEU A 199 5.50 9.95 2.81
CA LEU A 199 6.91 9.61 2.64
C LEU A 199 7.25 8.53 3.65
N ARG A 200 7.74 7.38 3.18
CA ARG A 200 8.15 6.23 4.00
C ARG A 200 9.67 6.12 4.05
N TRP A 201 10.21 5.87 5.23
CA TRP A 201 11.60 5.53 5.43
C TRP A 201 11.73 4.07 5.83
N ILE A 202 12.39 3.28 4.98
CA ILE A 202 12.66 1.86 5.20
C ILE A 202 13.97 1.74 6.01
N ILE A 203 13.88 1.21 7.22
CA ILE A 203 14.99 1.15 8.18
C ILE A 203 16.01 0.10 7.74
N ALA A 204 15.55 -1.12 7.38
CA ALA A 204 16.39 -2.25 7.00
C ALA A 204 16.07 -2.76 5.58
N PRO A 205 16.53 -2.08 4.51
CA PRO A 205 16.12 -2.38 3.14
C PRO A 205 16.64 -3.71 2.58
N ASN A 206 17.67 -4.28 3.20
CA ASN A 206 18.34 -5.50 2.71
C ASN A 206 17.83 -6.80 3.37
N THR A 207 16.90 -6.69 4.32
CA THR A 207 16.29 -7.84 5.01
C THR A 207 15.02 -8.33 4.31
N LYS A 208 14.57 -9.55 4.59
CA LYS A 208 13.28 -10.06 4.11
C LYS A 208 12.12 -9.30 4.75
N LEU A 209 12.23 -9.02 6.04
CA LEU A 209 11.32 -8.17 6.80
C LEU A 209 11.91 -6.76 6.85
N LYS A 210 11.24 -5.78 6.25
CA LYS A 210 11.70 -4.40 6.13
C LYS A 210 10.81 -3.49 6.97
N PRO A 211 11.20 -3.17 8.21
CA PRO A 211 10.47 -2.21 9.01
C PRO A 211 10.56 -0.82 8.39
N PHE A 212 9.46 -0.07 8.49
CA PHE A 212 9.39 1.31 8.00
C PHE A 212 8.58 2.20 8.94
N ILE A 213 8.87 3.48 8.86
CA ILE A 213 8.06 4.56 9.42
C ILE A 213 7.73 5.53 8.28
N GLY A 214 6.64 6.25 8.41
CA GLY A 214 6.26 7.23 7.40
C GLY A 214 5.39 8.32 7.99
N ALA A 215 5.37 9.45 7.30
CA ALA A 215 4.52 10.58 7.62
C ALA A 215 4.09 11.31 6.35
N GLY A 216 3.00 12.05 6.42
CA GLY A 216 2.49 12.81 5.28
C GLY A 216 1.20 13.53 5.58
N GLY A 217 0.51 13.93 4.52
CA GLY A 217 -0.81 14.52 4.57
C GLY A 217 -1.84 13.66 3.87
N ALA A 218 -3.10 13.90 4.18
CA ALA A 218 -4.21 13.27 3.50
C ALA A 218 -5.30 14.30 3.20
N MET A 219 -6.06 13.99 2.16
CA MET A 219 -7.30 14.68 1.82
C MET A 219 -8.43 13.66 1.91
N ARG A 220 -9.54 14.07 2.52
CA ARG A 220 -10.74 13.26 2.65
C ARG A 220 -11.91 13.98 1.98
N TYR A 221 -12.62 13.30 1.09
CA TYR A 221 -13.79 13.82 0.39
C TYR A 221 -15.03 13.04 0.81
N LEU A 222 -16.06 13.76 1.29
CA LEU A 222 -17.31 13.17 1.77
C LEU A 222 -18.20 12.73 0.59
N LEU A 223 -18.56 11.46 0.59
CA LEU A 223 -19.48 10.88 -0.38
C LEU A 223 -20.92 10.93 0.13
N SER A 224 -21.15 10.50 1.38
CA SER A 224 -22.45 10.50 2.04
C SER A 224 -22.31 10.65 3.55
N SER A 225 -23.33 11.20 4.21
CA SER A 225 -23.44 11.23 5.67
C SER A 225 -24.91 11.12 6.04
N THR A 226 -25.23 10.10 6.83
CA THR A 226 -26.58 9.85 7.38
C THR A 226 -26.51 9.70 8.88
N ILE A 227 -27.54 10.13 9.58
CA ILE A 227 -27.68 9.98 11.01
C ILE A 227 -29.01 9.29 11.32
N GLU A 228 -28.97 8.38 12.28
CA GLU A 228 -30.16 7.72 12.83
C GLU A 228 -30.22 8.03 14.31
N GLY A 229 -31.38 8.48 14.79
CA GLY A 229 -31.60 8.84 16.20
C GLY A 229 -32.66 7.97 16.87
N THR A 230 -32.40 7.63 18.13
CA THR A 230 -33.39 7.09 19.05
C THR A 230 -33.49 7.98 20.27
N GLN A 231 -34.66 8.25 20.75
CA GLN A 231 -34.88 8.92 22.04
C GLN A 231 -35.74 8.07 22.92
N SER A 232 -35.21 7.68 24.07
CA SER A 232 -35.92 6.93 25.09
C SER A 232 -36.21 7.81 26.31
N PHE A 233 -37.36 7.59 26.93
CA PHE A 233 -37.82 8.31 28.09
C PHE A 233 -37.84 7.40 29.32
N ASP A 234 -37.47 7.95 30.48
CA ASP A 234 -37.47 7.18 31.73
C ASP A 234 -38.90 6.90 32.25
N GLU A 235 -39.90 7.65 31.74
CA GLU A 235 -41.32 7.47 32.07
C GLU A 235 -41.99 6.53 31.05
N SER A 236 -42.66 5.49 31.53
CA SER A 236 -43.33 4.46 30.72
C SER A 236 -44.52 4.94 29.89
N ASP A 237 -45.05 6.12 30.19
CA ASP A 237 -46.22 6.68 29.51
C ASP A 237 -45.88 7.50 28.27
N ILE A 238 -44.59 7.74 28.03
CA ILE A 238 -44.09 8.45 26.85
C ILE A 238 -43.48 7.41 25.88
N ALA A 239 -43.99 7.39 24.65
CA ALA A 239 -43.47 6.48 23.64
C ALA A 239 -42.09 6.91 23.16
N ASP A 240 -41.17 5.94 23.04
CA ASP A 240 -39.84 6.16 22.46
C ASP A 240 -39.96 6.59 21.00
N ILE A 241 -39.03 7.41 20.56
CA ILE A 241 -38.91 7.82 19.16
C ILE A 241 -38.07 6.79 18.42
N GLU A 242 -38.67 6.13 17.42
CA GLU A 242 -38.03 5.13 16.59
C GLU A 242 -36.99 5.73 15.63
N PRO A 243 -35.93 4.98 15.30
CA PRO A 243 -34.88 5.46 14.42
C PRO A 243 -35.38 5.67 12.98
N SER A 244 -35.04 6.80 12.39
CA SER A 244 -35.26 7.09 10.98
C SER A 244 -33.98 7.70 10.40
N PRO A 245 -33.46 7.17 9.29
CA PRO A 245 -32.25 7.71 8.68
C PRO A 245 -32.51 9.10 8.08
N ILE A 246 -31.72 10.08 8.50
CA ILE A 246 -31.77 11.46 8.06
C ILE A 246 -30.46 11.77 7.30
N ASP A 247 -30.57 12.30 6.08
CA ASP A 247 -29.40 12.79 5.34
C ASP A 247 -28.93 14.11 5.95
N ILE A 248 -27.67 14.16 6.33
CA ILE A 248 -27.01 15.34 6.93
C ILE A 248 -25.75 15.74 6.18
N LYS A 249 -25.58 15.30 4.93
CA LYS A 249 -24.39 15.61 4.12
C LYS A 249 -24.15 17.12 4.02
N ASP A 250 -25.22 17.91 3.87
CA ASP A 250 -25.13 19.37 3.75
C ASP A 250 -24.62 20.05 5.03
N GLN A 251 -24.76 19.40 6.18
CA GLN A 251 -24.24 19.86 7.47
C GLN A 251 -22.78 19.46 7.71
N ARG A 252 -22.18 18.71 6.80
CA ARG A 252 -20.79 18.23 6.86
C ARG A 252 -19.92 18.93 5.83
N LYS A 253 -18.65 19.15 6.18
CA LYS A 253 -17.65 19.63 5.23
C LYS A 253 -17.38 18.56 4.20
N GLU A 254 -17.45 18.93 2.93
CA GLU A 254 -17.21 18.02 1.84
C GLU A 254 -15.74 17.59 1.76
N MET A 255 -14.83 18.45 2.19
CA MET A 255 -13.40 18.24 2.09
C MET A 255 -12.70 18.53 3.41
N LEU A 256 -11.87 17.56 3.85
CA LEU A 256 -11.06 17.67 5.05
C LEU A 256 -9.59 17.42 4.72
N TYR A 257 -8.72 18.10 5.46
CA TYR A 257 -7.28 17.90 5.39
C TYR A 257 -6.78 17.31 6.70
N GLU A 258 -5.83 16.39 6.58
CA GLU A 258 -5.37 15.58 7.71
C GLU A 258 -3.85 15.42 7.66
N ALA A 259 -3.24 15.28 8.84
CA ALA A 259 -1.87 14.82 8.98
C ALA A 259 -1.87 13.32 9.30
N THR A 260 -0.96 12.57 8.69
CA THR A 260 -0.90 11.12 8.89
C THR A 260 0.51 10.65 9.24
N ALA A 261 0.59 9.71 10.19
CA ALA A 261 1.81 9.00 10.53
C ALA A 261 1.56 7.49 10.45
N GLN A 262 2.58 6.72 10.06
CA GLN A 262 2.46 5.28 9.91
C GLN A 262 3.72 4.56 10.37
N VAL A 263 3.53 3.35 10.87
CA VAL A 263 4.59 2.43 11.27
C VAL A 263 4.20 1.00 10.91
N GLY A 264 5.15 0.25 10.38
CA GLY A 264 4.87 -1.10 9.96
C GLY A 264 6.07 -1.81 9.37
N PHE A 265 5.79 -2.88 8.68
CA PHE A 265 6.81 -3.68 8.01
C PHE A 265 6.32 -4.20 6.67
N GLN A 266 7.26 -4.37 5.76
CA GLN A 266 7.10 -4.95 4.45
C GLN A 266 7.74 -6.33 4.43
N VAL A 267 7.00 -7.35 4.02
CA VAL A 267 7.48 -8.73 3.83
C VAL A 267 7.62 -8.97 2.35
N LYS A 268 8.87 -9.07 1.86
CA LYS A 268 9.12 -9.31 0.44
C LYS A 268 9.06 -10.81 0.13
N THR A 269 8.28 -11.13 -0.91
CA THR A 269 8.26 -12.42 -1.61
C THR A 269 8.95 -12.17 -2.98
N ARG A 270 8.91 -12.95 -3.97
CA ARG A 270 9.56 -12.71 -5.28
C ARG A 270 9.21 -11.33 -5.88
N MET A 271 8.32 -11.29 -6.86
CA MET A 271 7.85 -10.08 -7.55
C MET A 271 6.77 -9.31 -6.77
N THR A 272 6.46 -9.76 -5.55
CA THR A 272 5.40 -9.20 -4.70
C THR A 272 5.90 -8.91 -3.29
N HIS A 273 5.13 -8.13 -2.56
CA HIS A 273 5.35 -7.92 -1.13
C HIS A 273 4.03 -7.64 -0.41
N TRP A 274 4.04 -7.90 0.88
CA TRP A 274 2.98 -7.55 1.80
C TRP A 274 3.43 -6.41 2.69
N ASP A 275 2.64 -5.34 2.79
CA ASP A 275 2.82 -4.30 3.80
C ASP A 275 1.77 -4.51 4.89
N ILE A 276 2.21 -4.56 6.14
CA ILE A 276 1.33 -4.57 7.32
C ILE A 276 1.73 -3.39 8.18
N TYR A 277 0.80 -2.46 8.42
CA TYR A 277 1.13 -1.23 9.11
C TYR A 277 -0.05 -0.59 9.82
N ALA A 278 0.24 0.05 10.95
CA ALA A 278 -0.68 0.93 11.64
C ALA A 278 -0.52 2.36 11.11
N THR A 279 -1.64 3.08 11.03
CA THR A 279 -1.69 4.50 10.65
C THR A 279 -2.46 5.26 11.70
N TYR A 280 -1.93 6.40 12.13
CA TYR A 280 -2.69 7.39 12.90
C TYR A 280 -2.91 8.62 12.03
N THR A 281 -4.17 9.01 11.87
CA THR A 281 -4.59 10.17 11.09
C THR A 281 -5.20 11.21 12.02
N TYR A 282 -4.65 12.42 11.99
CA TYR A 282 -5.06 13.55 12.79
C TYR A 282 -5.81 14.56 11.90
N ALA A 283 -7.08 14.84 12.22
CA ALA A 283 -7.88 15.82 11.51
C ALA A 283 -7.43 17.25 11.87
N LEU A 284 -7.19 18.08 10.86
CA LEU A 284 -6.76 19.48 11.06
C LEU A 284 -7.93 20.43 11.33
N SER A 285 -9.16 19.99 11.11
CA SER A 285 -10.38 20.77 11.38
C SER A 285 -11.55 19.88 11.76
N SER A 286 -12.58 20.47 12.40
CA SER A 286 -13.87 19.81 12.61
C SER A 286 -14.52 19.44 11.27
N PHE A 287 -15.30 18.37 11.24
CA PHE A 287 -16.03 17.94 10.04
C PHE A 287 -17.39 18.62 9.87
N ASN A 288 -17.90 19.32 10.90
CA ASN A 288 -19.17 20.04 10.90
C ASN A 288 -19.07 21.35 10.11
N LYS A 289 -20.14 21.75 9.42
CA LYS A 289 -20.34 23.10 8.87
C LYS A 289 -21.08 23.96 9.89
N PRO A 290 -20.46 24.98 10.50
CA PRO A 290 -21.09 25.78 11.56
C PRO A 290 -22.36 26.47 11.10
N ASN A 291 -22.41 26.96 9.85
CA ASN A 291 -23.53 27.73 9.31
C ASN A 291 -24.78 26.87 9.05
N ASN A 292 -24.62 25.57 8.82
CA ASN A 292 -25.71 24.64 8.47
C ASN A 292 -26.18 23.81 9.67
N ARG A 293 -25.71 24.10 10.87
CA ARG A 293 -25.97 23.33 12.08
C ARG A 293 -27.47 23.19 12.42
N PHE A 294 -28.25 24.21 12.08
CA PHE A 294 -29.67 24.30 12.38
C PHE A 294 -30.58 24.03 11.17
N ASP A 295 -30.03 23.61 10.04
CA ASP A 295 -30.78 23.47 8.79
C ASP A 295 -31.70 22.26 8.77
N ASN A 296 -31.53 21.29 9.69
CA ASN A 296 -32.40 20.11 9.78
C ASN A 296 -33.36 20.20 10.93
N PRO A 297 -34.67 20.51 10.68
CA PRO A 297 -35.69 20.63 11.71
C PRO A 297 -35.95 19.30 12.42
N ASP A 298 -35.85 18.17 11.71
CA ASP A 298 -36.17 16.85 12.28
C ASP A 298 -35.21 16.46 13.42
N LEU A 299 -33.88 16.81 13.27
CA LEU A 299 -32.94 16.60 14.34
C LEU A 299 -33.23 17.44 15.59
N ILE A 300 -33.64 18.70 15.37
CA ILE A 300 -33.87 19.63 16.46
C ILE A 300 -35.21 19.33 17.18
N PHE A 301 -36.31 19.17 16.41
CA PHE A 301 -37.62 19.04 16.99
C PHE A 301 -37.94 17.63 17.46
N ASN A 302 -37.47 16.60 16.75
CA ASN A 302 -37.77 15.22 17.15
C ASN A 302 -36.80 14.69 18.22
N TYR A 303 -35.52 15.05 18.16
CA TYR A 303 -34.49 14.50 19.01
C TYR A 303 -33.82 15.51 19.96
N GLY A 304 -34.13 16.82 19.82
CA GLY A 304 -33.43 17.85 20.59
C GLY A 304 -31.92 17.89 20.32
N PHE A 305 -31.48 17.32 19.18
CA PHE A 305 -30.07 17.14 18.87
C PHE A 305 -29.50 18.36 18.12
N ILE A 306 -28.40 18.89 18.62
CA ILE A 306 -27.62 19.97 17.99
C ILE A 306 -26.16 19.53 17.93
N ASP A 307 -25.61 19.48 16.72
CA ASP A 307 -24.25 19.06 16.47
C ASP A 307 -23.20 19.92 17.21
N ASN A 308 -22.24 19.25 17.81
CA ASN A 308 -21.02 19.88 18.34
C ASN A 308 -19.98 20.02 17.24
N ASP A 309 -19.02 20.96 17.39
CA ASP A 309 -17.86 20.98 16.51
C ASP A 309 -16.93 19.82 16.90
N THR A 310 -16.83 18.83 16.03
CA THR A 310 -16.16 17.57 16.32
C THR A 310 -15.10 17.27 15.28
N ARG A 311 -13.92 16.84 15.73
CA ARG A 311 -12.85 16.27 14.89
C ARG A 311 -12.82 14.75 15.04
N LEU A 312 -12.54 14.06 13.94
CA LEU A 312 -12.35 12.61 13.94
C LEU A 312 -10.89 12.28 13.70
N ASN A 313 -10.21 11.77 14.73
CA ASN A 313 -8.91 11.14 14.56
C ASN A 313 -9.10 9.65 14.34
N ILE A 314 -8.29 9.04 13.48
CA ILE A 314 -8.49 7.67 13.07
C ILE A 314 -7.21 6.87 13.27
N LEU A 315 -7.32 5.78 14.05
CA LEU A 315 -6.32 4.74 14.10
C LEU A 315 -6.72 3.63 13.12
N ALA A 316 -5.82 3.20 12.25
CA ALA A 316 -6.11 2.14 11.30
C ALA A 316 -5.02 1.07 11.27
N LEU A 317 -5.44 -0.18 11.08
CA LEU A 317 -4.56 -1.30 10.76
C LEU A 317 -4.78 -1.68 9.30
N ASN A 318 -3.71 -1.71 8.52
CA ASN A 318 -3.75 -1.87 7.07
C ASN A 318 -2.93 -3.09 6.63
N ILE A 319 -3.45 -3.78 5.62
CA ILE A 319 -2.76 -4.83 4.88
C ILE A 319 -2.79 -4.45 3.41
N VAL A 320 -1.62 -4.48 2.76
CA VAL A 320 -1.49 -4.22 1.32
C VAL A 320 -0.76 -5.37 0.66
N PHE A 321 -1.34 -5.92 -0.38
CA PHE A 321 -0.67 -6.85 -1.28
C PHE A 321 -0.24 -6.13 -2.53
N SER A 322 1.07 -6.05 -2.78
CA SER A 322 1.66 -5.25 -3.85
C SER A 322 2.48 -6.08 -4.82
N TYR A 323 2.44 -5.67 -6.10
CA TYR A 323 3.30 -6.15 -7.17
C TYR A 323 4.41 -5.15 -7.46
N ASP A 324 5.65 -5.65 -7.60
CA ASP A 324 6.86 -4.86 -7.82
C ASP A 324 7.15 -4.70 -9.32
N LEU A 325 7.17 -3.46 -9.82
CA LEU A 325 7.52 -3.15 -11.19
C LEU A 325 9.02 -2.82 -11.31
N TYR A 326 9.73 -3.66 -12.05
CA TYR A 326 11.15 -3.50 -12.32
C TYR A 326 11.39 -2.88 -13.69
N LYS A 327 12.40 -2.02 -13.77
CA LYS A 327 12.94 -1.52 -15.06
C LYS A 327 14.47 -1.50 -14.95
N PRO A 328 15.13 -2.63 -15.21
CA PRO A 328 16.58 -2.71 -15.21
C PRO A 328 17.19 -1.73 -16.21
N LYS A 329 18.25 -1.06 -15.81
CA LYS A 329 19.05 -0.17 -16.67
C LYS A 329 20.44 0.05 -16.08
N VAL A 330 21.39 0.43 -16.90
CA VAL A 330 22.72 0.85 -16.47
C VAL A 330 22.63 2.12 -15.63
N LEU A 331 23.32 2.16 -14.50
CA LEU A 331 23.37 3.31 -13.60
C LEU A 331 24.24 4.43 -14.19
N ARG A 332 23.85 5.70 -14.00
CA ARG A 332 24.55 6.88 -14.54
C ARG A 332 26.03 6.93 -14.14
N LYS A 333 26.37 6.54 -12.90
CA LYS A 333 27.75 6.54 -12.40
C LYS A 333 28.70 5.64 -13.20
N TYR A 334 28.17 4.70 -13.98
CA TYR A 334 28.93 3.79 -14.83
C TYR A 334 28.85 4.15 -16.32
N LYS A 335 27.97 5.09 -16.71
CA LYS A 335 27.89 5.55 -18.12
C LYS A 335 29.01 6.50 -18.53
N ASN A 336 29.74 7.10 -17.57
CA ASN A 336 30.77 8.11 -17.80
C ASN A 336 32.20 7.56 -17.60
N ILE A 337 32.37 6.23 -17.62
CA ILE A 337 33.68 5.57 -17.39
C ILE A 337 34.22 4.95 -18.69
N ASP A 338 33.56 5.16 -19.82
CA ASP A 338 34.01 4.70 -21.15
C ASP A 338 34.85 5.78 -21.83
#